data_5781cc06a6d89163c58569fd76ef1b77
#
_entry.id   5781cc06a6d89163c58569fd76ef1b77
#
_cell.length_a   1.000
_cell.length_b   1.000
_cell.length_c   1.000
_cell.angle_alpha   90.00
_cell.angle_beta   90.00
_cell.angle_gamma   90.00
#
_symmetry.space_group_name_H-M   'P 1'
#
loop_
_entity.id
_entity.type
_entity.pdbx_description
1 polymer ?
#
loop_
_entity_poly.entity_id
_entity_poly.type
_entity_poly.pdbx_seq_one_letter_code
_entity_poly.pdbx_strand_id
1 'polypeptide(L)'
;MLYFCTRFERVNHLKIMIQTRLKGMGVALITPFNEDGSVDYEALLRLVDYQLQNGTDFLCVLGTTAETPTLTKEEKEKVKRTVIDRVNGRIPILLGVGSNSTQAVVESVKNDDMTGVDALLVVVPYYNKPSQEGIYQHYKAVAEATDLPIVLYNVPGRTGVNMTAETTLRLARDFENIVAIKEASGNITQMDDIIKNKPADFDVISGDDGITFPLITLGAVGVISVIGNAFPREFSRMTRLALQGDYKHALTIHHKFTELFSLLFVDGNPAGVKAMLNMMGMIENKLRLPLVPTRITTYEKMRIVLDSLNVKC
;
A
#
# COMPACT_ATOMS: atom_id res chain seq x y z
N MET A 1 -37.24 -3.14 2.13
CA MET A 1 -36.74 -3.63 3.41
C MET A 1 -35.82 -4.85 3.28
N LEU A 2 -36.18 -5.90 2.54
CA LEU A 2 -35.33 -7.09 2.31
C LEU A 2 -33.98 -6.80 1.60
N TYR A 3 -33.94 -5.86 0.63
CA TYR A 3 -32.73 -5.52 -0.12
C TYR A 3 -31.67 -4.82 0.76
N PHE A 4 -32.09 -4.00 1.73
CA PHE A 4 -31.19 -3.34 2.67
C PHE A 4 -30.60 -4.30 3.69
N CYS A 5 -31.37 -5.30 4.14
CA CYS A 5 -30.88 -6.31 5.09
C CYS A 5 -29.75 -7.16 4.47
N THR A 6 -29.92 -7.58 3.22
CA THR A 6 -28.92 -8.40 2.50
C THR A 6 -27.62 -7.64 2.17
N ARG A 7 -27.71 -6.32 1.87
CA ARG A 7 -26.52 -5.49 1.65
C ARG A 7 -25.73 -5.30 2.94
N PHE A 8 -26.40 -4.99 4.03
CA PHE A 8 -25.80 -4.82 5.35
C PHE A 8 -25.09 -6.11 5.83
N GLU A 9 -25.72 -7.25 5.74
CA GLU A 9 -25.13 -8.55 6.10
C GLU A 9 -23.91 -8.87 5.23
N ARG A 10 -23.95 -8.59 3.93
CA ARG A 10 -22.84 -8.81 3.01
C ARG A 10 -21.65 -7.90 3.30
N VAL A 11 -21.88 -6.61 3.53
CA VAL A 11 -20.83 -5.64 3.88
C VAL A 11 -20.17 -6.03 5.20
N ASN A 12 -20.94 -6.39 6.23
CA ASN A 12 -20.39 -6.81 7.51
C ASN A 12 -19.59 -8.10 7.41
N HIS A 13 -20.05 -9.07 6.63
CA HIS A 13 -19.31 -10.31 6.41
C HIS A 13 -17.96 -10.04 5.70
N LEU A 14 -17.97 -9.24 4.64
CA LEU A 14 -16.74 -8.81 3.93
C LEU A 14 -15.80 -8.03 4.84
N LYS A 15 -16.33 -7.11 5.66
CA LYS A 15 -15.57 -6.33 6.62
C LYS A 15 -14.83 -7.23 7.61
N ILE A 16 -15.52 -8.14 8.28
CA ILE A 16 -14.92 -9.05 9.27
C ILE A 16 -13.84 -9.91 8.61
N MET A 17 -14.09 -10.45 7.43
CA MET A 17 -13.13 -11.27 6.71
C MET A 17 -11.87 -10.49 6.34
N ILE A 18 -12.02 -9.28 5.82
CA ILE A 18 -10.86 -8.51 5.32
C ILE A 18 -10.01 -7.94 6.45
N GLN A 19 -10.62 -7.52 7.58
CA GLN A 19 -9.88 -7.00 8.73
C GLN A 19 -8.90 -8.01 9.32
N THR A 20 -9.25 -9.29 9.31
CA THR A 20 -8.32 -10.35 9.75
C THR A 20 -7.23 -10.63 8.72
N ARG A 21 -7.45 -10.30 7.45
CA ARG A 21 -6.57 -10.64 6.33
C ARG A 21 -5.63 -9.50 5.91
N LEU A 22 -5.92 -8.22 6.25
CA LEU A 22 -5.05 -7.07 5.98
C LEU A 22 -4.13 -6.73 7.16
N LYS A 23 -3.81 -7.71 8.01
CA LYS A 23 -2.84 -7.57 9.10
C LYS A 23 -1.49 -8.12 8.68
N GLY A 24 -0.42 -7.55 9.24
CA GLY A 24 0.94 -7.99 8.91
C GLY A 24 1.59 -7.10 7.86
N MET A 25 2.40 -7.68 7.00
CA MET A 25 3.16 -6.96 5.98
C MET A 25 2.54 -7.16 4.59
N GLY A 26 1.86 -6.14 4.10
CA GLY A 26 1.51 -6.01 2.70
C GLY A 26 2.60 -5.30 1.90
N VAL A 27 2.65 -5.54 0.60
CA VAL A 27 3.63 -4.92 -0.30
C VAL A 27 2.95 -4.02 -1.30
N ALA A 28 3.38 -2.75 -1.37
CA ALA A 28 3.07 -1.85 -2.47
C ALA A 28 3.87 -2.31 -3.70
N LEU A 29 3.29 -3.25 -4.46
CA LEU A 29 3.97 -3.95 -5.56
C LEU A 29 4.38 -2.95 -6.65
N ILE A 30 5.63 -3.03 -7.13
CA ILE A 30 6.12 -2.25 -8.27
C ILE A 30 5.54 -2.82 -9.59
N THR A 31 5.52 -1.99 -10.64
CA THR A 31 5.34 -2.43 -12.02
C THR A 31 6.68 -2.43 -12.72
N PRO A 32 7.24 -3.61 -13.08
CA PRO A 32 8.49 -3.67 -13.82
C PRO A 32 8.28 -3.28 -15.28
N PHE A 33 9.27 -2.62 -15.87
CA PHE A 33 9.27 -2.22 -17.27
C PHE A 33 10.49 -2.78 -18.00
N ASN A 34 10.29 -3.13 -19.27
CA ASN A 34 11.36 -3.43 -20.22
C ASN A 34 12.14 -2.16 -20.59
N GLU A 35 13.29 -2.30 -21.28
CA GLU A 35 14.09 -1.17 -21.72
C GLU A 35 13.33 -0.19 -22.65
N ASP A 36 12.41 -0.69 -23.46
CA ASP A 36 11.54 0.10 -24.33
C ASP A 36 10.41 0.83 -23.58
N GLY A 37 10.28 0.58 -22.27
CA GLY A 37 9.26 1.15 -21.40
C GLY A 37 7.92 0.41 -21.42
N SER A 38 7.77 -0.70 -22.13
CA SER A 38 6.61 -1.59 -22.01
C SER A 38 6.60 -2.30 -20.65
N VAL A 39 5.42 -2.77 -20.19
CA VAL A 39 5.33 -3.52 -18.93
C VAL A 39 5.96 -4.91 -19.11
N ASP A 40 6.91 -5.26 -18.23
CA ASP A 40 7.50 -6.60 -18.18
C ASP A 40 6.61 -7.54 -17.33
N TYR A 41 5.67 -8.21 -17.98
CA TYR A 41 4.74 -9.14 -17.32
C TYR A 41 5.44 -10.39 -16.78
N GLU A 42 6.54 -10.84 -17.39
CA GLU A 42 7.30 -11.99 -16.90
C GLU A 42 8.03 -11.66 -15.58
N ALA A 43 8.66 -10.48 -15.50
CA ALA A 43 9.22 -10.02 -14.24
C ALA A 43 8.13 -9.78 -13.18
N LEU A 44 6.96 -9.27 -13.57
CA LEU A 44 5.83 -9.10 -12.65
C LEU A 44 5.40 -10.44 -12.04
N LEU A 45 5.28 -11.48 -12.84
CA LEU A 45 4.97 -12.84 -12.36
C LEU A 45 6.04 -13.36 -11.38
N ARG A 46 7.33 -13.18 -11.71
CA ARG A 46 8.44 -13.56 -10.82
C ARG A 46 8.39 -12.80 -9.48
N LEU A 47 8.08 -11.51 -9.53
CA LEU A 47 7.93 -10.69 -8.31
C LEU A 47 6.75 -11.17 -7.44
N VAL A 48 5.61 -11.49 -8.04
CA VAL A 48 4.46 -12.05 -7.29
C VAL A 48 4.85 -13.37 -6.62
N ASP A 49 5.50 -14.28 -7.35
CA ASP A 49 5.98 -15.53 -6.77
C ASP A 49 6.96 -15.30 -5.64
N TYR A 50 7.89 -14.36 -5.79
CA TYR A 50 8.85 -14.00 -4.77
C TYR A 50 8.16 -13.51 -3.49
N GLN A 51 7.12 -12.69 -3.62
CA GLN A 51 6.33 -12.24 -2.48
C GLN A 51 5.63 -13.41 -1.77
N LEU A 52 4.96 -14.27 -2.53
CA LEU A 52 4.21 -15.42 -2.01
C LEU A 52 5.12 -16.42 -1.28
N GLN A 53 6.30 -16.69 -1.82
CA GLN A 53 7.28 -17.64 -1.24
C GLN A 53 7.97 -17.09 0.01
N ASN A 54 7.99 -15.78 0.21
CA ASN A 54 8.70 -15.12 1.30
C ASN A 54 7.79 -14.52 2.37
N GLY A 55 6.50 -14.90 2.37
CA GLY A 55 5.62 -14.67 3.51
C GLY A 55 4.99 -13.28 3.57
N THR A 56 4.81 -12.62 2.43
CA THR A 56 3.98 -11.42 2.32
C THR A 56 2.54 -11.77 2.69
N ASP A 57 1.89 -10.95 3.50
CA ASP A 57 0.55 -11.23 4.02
C ASP A 57 -0.56 -10.77 3.04
N PHE A 58 -0.33 -9.71 2.25
CA PHE A 58 -1.23 -9.24 1.17
C PHE A 58 -0.50 -8.38 0.15
N LEU A 59 -1.06 -8.20 -1.04
CA LEU A 59 -0.49 -7.33 -2.09
C LEU A 59 -1.34 -6.09 -2.31
N CYS A 60 -0.69 -4.92 -2.30
CA CYS A 60 -1.28 -3.67 -2.79
C CYS A 60 -0.86 -3.48 -4.25
N VAL A 61 -1.81 -3.68 -5.15
CA VAL A 61 -1.64 -3.61 -6.61
C VAL A 61 -2.10 -2.24 -7.11
N LEU A 62 -1.40 -1.67 -8.07
CA LEU A 62 -1.71 -0.35 -8.64
C LEU A 62 -1.75 0.79 -7.60
N GLY A 63 -0.93 0.69 -6.54
CA GLY A 63 -0.67 1.81 -5.63
C GLY A 63 0.33 2.82 -6.23
N THR A 64 0.77 3.77 -5.42
CA THR A 64 1.76 4.79 -5.83
C THR A 64 3.05 4.18 -6.36
N THR A 65 3.55 3.15 -5.68
CA THR A 65 4.81 2.46 -6.01
C THR A 65 4.76 1.71 -7.35
N ALA A 66 3.55 1.42 -7.86
CA ALA A 66 3.33 0.80 -9.16
C ALA A 66 3.42 1.78 -10.35
N GLU A 67 3.76 3.04 -10.14
CA GLU A 67 3.77 4.08 -11.18
C GLU A 67 2.40 4.21 -11.92
N THR A 68 1.30 3.99 -11.21
CA THR A 68 -0.05 3.91 -11.75
C THR A 68 -0.46 5.10 -12.65
N PRO A 69 -0.04 6.37 -12.38
CA PRO A 69 -0.34 7.48 -13.27
C PRO A 69 0.27 7.37 -14.67
N THR A 70 1.32 6.56 -14.86
CA THR A 70 2.01 6.40 -16.15
C THR A 70 1.52 5.19 -16.96
N LEU A 71 0.59 4.41 -16.39
CA LEU A 71 -0.01 3.24 -17.04
C LEU A 71 -1.28 3.62 -17.80
N THR A 72 -1.47 3.06 -19.00
CA THR A 72 -2.74 3.17 -19.72
C THR A 72 -3.85 2.38 -19.00
N LYS A 73 -5.09 2.56 -19.41
CA LYS A 73 -6.22 1.81 -18.83
C LYS A 73 -6.07 0.31 -19.09
N GLU A 74 -5.66 -0.06 -20.28
CA GLU A 74 -5.44 -1.44 -20.71
C GLU A 74 -4.29 -2.09 -19.92
N GLU A 75 -3.20 -1.35 -19.69
CA GLU A 75 -2.08 -1.83 -18.88
C GLU A 75 -2.48 -2.02 -17.43
N LYS A 76 -3.24 -1.10 -16.83
CA LYS A 76 -3.76 -1.24 -15.45
C LYS A 76 -4.61 -2.51 -15.33
N GLU A 77 -5.52 -2.73 -16.27
CA GLU A 77 -6.36 -3.92 -16.26
C GLU A 77 -5.53 -5.20 -16.40
N LYS A 78 -4.57 -5.21 -17.33
CA LYS A 78 -3.70 -6.37 -17.55
C LYS A 78 -2.77 -6.65 -16.37
N VAL A 79 -2.18 -5.62 -15.74
CA VAL A 79 -1.38 -5.76 -14.51
C VAL A 79 -2.24 -6.33 -13.38
N LYS A 80 -3.42 -5.78 -13.16
CA LYS A 80 -4.37 -6.27 -12.14
C LYS A 80 -4.70 -7.75 -12.36
N ARG A 81 -5.13 -8.13 -13.57
CA ARG A 81 -5.46 -9.53 -13.90
C ARG A 81 -4.26 -10.45 -13.73
N THR A 82 -3.08 -10.07 -14.27
CA THR A 82 -1.85 -10.87 -14.12
C THR A 82 -1.54 -11.18 -12.66
N VAL A 83 -1.66 -10.18 -11.76
CA VAL A 83 -1.39 -10.40 -10.34
C VAL A 83 -2.48 -11.24 -9.68
N ILE A 84 -3.77 -10.95 -9.92
CA ILE A 84 -4.89 -11.69 -9.32
C ILE A 84 -4.83 -13.16 -9.73
N ASP A 85 -4.64 -13.44 -11.01
CA ASP A 85 -4.58 -14.82 -11.54
C ASP A 85 -3.38 -15.56 -10.95
N ARG A 86 -2.21 -14.89 -10.83
CA ARG A 86 -1.03 -15.50 -10.24
C ARG A 86 -1.18 -15.75 -8.76
N VAL A 87 -1.78 -14.83 -8.01
CA VAL A 87 -2.06 -15.00 -6.58
C VAL A 87 -3.08 -16.09 -6.34
N ASN A 88 -4.10 -16.20 -7.18
CA ASN A 88 -5.14 -17.24 -7.15
C ASN A 88 -5.73 -17.43 -5.72
N GLY A 89 -6.12 -16.34 -5.07
CA GLY A 89 -6.77 -16.33 -3.75
C GLY A 89 -5.89 -16.71 -2.55
N ARG A 90 -4.59 -16.97 -2.73
CA ARG A 90 -3.66 -17.37 -1.65
C ARG A 90 -3.47 -16.29 -0.59
N ILE A 91 -3.42 -15.05 -1.00
CA ILE A 91 -3.35 -13.88 -0.12
C ILE A 91 -4.28 -12.78 -0.65
N PRO A 92 -4.72 -11.82 0.18
CA PRO A 92 -5.59 -10.74 -0.25
C PRO A 92 -4.95 -9.81 -1.28
N ILE A 93 -5.81 -9.25 -2.14
CA ILE A 93 -5.47 -8.19 -3.11
C ILE A 93 -6.15 -6.88 -2.67
N LEU A 94 -5.35 -5.89 -2.32
CA LEU A 94 -5.75 -4.52 -2.09
C LEU A 94 -5.48 -3.72 -3.37
N LEU A 95 -6.53 -3.26 -4.06
CA LEU A 95 -6.39 -2.52 -5.33
C LEU A 95 -6.30 -1.02 -5.09
N GLY A 96 -5.27 -0.37 -5.59
CA GLY A 96 -5.17 1.09 -5.62
C GLY A 96 -6.17 1.68 -6.62
N VAL A 97 -7.11 2.46 -6.09
CA VAL A 97 -8.08 3.23 -6.87
C VAL A 97 -8.06 4.66 -6.38
N GLY A 98 -7.68 5.60 -7.21
CA GLY A 98 -7.60 6.97 -6.75
C GLY A 98 -7.47 7.97 -7.89
N SER A 99 -8.16 9.09 -7.72
CA SER A 99 -8.11 10.26 -8.59
C SER A 99 -8.39 11.51 -7.76
N ASN A 100 -8.02 12.66 -8.27
CA ASN A 100 -8.44 13.94 -7.72
C ASN A 100 -9.84 14.38 -8.22
N SER A 101 -10.53 13.52 -8.95
CA SER A 101 -11.94 13.64 -9.36
C SER A 101 -12.76 12.56 -8.65
N THR A 102 -13.71 12.99 -7.81
CA THR A 102 -14.65 12.07 -7.13
C THR A 102 -15.44 11.24 -8.14
N GLN A 103 -15.92 11.88 -9.21
CA GLN A 103 -16.67 11.21 -10.25
C GLN A 103 -15.86 10.08 -10.91
N ALA A 104 -14.59 10.32 -11.23
CA ALA A 104 -13.73 9.31 -11.84
C ALA A 104 -13.50 8.09 -10.91
N VAL A 105 -13.36 8.31 -9.60
CA VAL A 105 -13.24 7.20 -8.62
C VAL A 105 -14.54 6.42 -8.53
N VAL A 106 -15.70 7.11 -8.45
CA VAL A 106 -17.03 6.48 -8.41
C VAL A 106 -17.30 5.66 -9.67
N GLU A 107 -16.95 6.17 -10.83
CA GLU A 107 -17.09 5.44 -12.11
C GLU A 107 -16.20 4.19 -12.14
N SER A 108 -14.95 4.30 -11.69
CA SER A 108 -14.03 3.16 -11.63
C SER A 108 -14.56 2.07 -10.71
N VAL A 109 -14.99 2.40 -9.47
CA VAL A 109 -15.47 1.38 -8.53
C VAL A 109 -16.79 0.72 -8.95
N LYS A 110 -17.58 1.38 -9.81
CA LYS A 110 -18.85 0.84 -10.34
C LYS A 110 -18.69 -0.01 -11.60
N ASN A 111 -17.77 0.37 -12.48
CA ASN A 111 -17.74 -0.12 -13.86
C ASN A 111 -16.53 -1.00 -14.18
N ASP A 112 -15.40 -0.87 -13.43
CA ASP A 112 -14.25 -1.72 -13.66
C ASP A 112 -14.48 -3.12 -13.06
N ASP A 113 -13.89 -4.14 -13.67
CA ASP A 113 -13.99 -5.50 -13.14
C ASP A 113 -13.19 -5.65 -11.83
N MET A 114 -13.89 -5.86 -10.73
CA MET A 114 -13.33 -6.04 -9.39
C MET A 114 -13.25 -7.52 -8.96
N THR A 115 -13.42 -8.47 -9.88
CA THR A 115 -13.33 -9.89 -9.57
C THR A 115 -11.94 -10.24 -9.05
N GLY A 116 -11.87 -10.85 -7.87
CA GLY A 116 -10.61 -11.21 -7.18
C GLY A 116 -9.94 -10.06 -6.43
N VAL A 117 -10.59 -8.89 -6.34
CA VAL A 117 -10.16 -7.79 -5.48
C VAL A 117 -10.83 -7.94 -4.12
N ASP A 118 -10.04 -7.93 -3.03
CA ASP A 118 -10.55 -8.09 -1.67
C ASP A 118 -10.88 -6.74 -0.99
N ALA A 119 -10.15 -5.67 -1.34
CA ALA A 119 -10.38 -4.32 -0.81
C ALA A 119 -9.81 -3.25 -1.74
N LEU A 120 -10.24 -2.00 -1.54
CA LEU A 120 -9.79 -0.84 -2.30
C LEU A 120 -8.89 0.06 -1.44
N LEU A 121 -7.75 0.49 -1.97
CA LEU A 121 -6.92 1.56 -1.40
C LEU A 121 -7.24 2.87 -2.11
N VAL A 122 -7.90 3.80 -1.43
CA VAL A 122 -8.34 5.07 -2.01
C VAL A 122 -7.52 6.21 -1.43
N VAL A 123 -6.73 6.88 -2.27
CA VAL A 123 -5.90 8.03 -1.85
C VAL A 123 -6.75 9.29 -1.73
N VAL A 124 -6.43 10.14 -0.74
CA VAL A 124 -7.00 11.48 -0.62
C VAL A 124 -6.82 12.25 -1.93
N PRO A 125 -7.85 12.96 -2.44
CA PRO A 125 -7.73 13.75 -3.67
C PRO A 125 -6.54 14.71 -3.59
N TYR A 126 -5.67 14.64 -4.59
CA TYR A 126 -4.42 15.37 -4.67
C TYR A 126 -4.54 16.58 -5.59
N TYR A 127 -3.57 17.51 -5.50
CA TYR A 127 -3.41 18.69 -6.37
C TYR A 127 -4.42 19.81 -6.09
N ASN A 128 -5.74 19.56 -6.17
CA ASN A 128 -6.80 20.55 -5.95
C ASN A 128 -7.10 20.85 -4.47
N LYS A 129 -6.43 20.15 -3.53
CA LYS A 129 -6.41 20.42 -2.07
C LYS A 129 -7.81 20.65 -1.46
N PRO A 130 -8.69 19.64 -1.45
CA PRO A 130 -10.00 19.78 -0.85
C PRO A 130 -9.94 20.12 0.63
N SER A 131 -10.97 20.81 1.15
CA SER A 131 -11.17 20.98 2.58
C SER A 131 -11.47 19.64 3.26
N GLN A 132 -11.45 19.59 4.61
CA GLN A 132 -11.81 18.37 5.35
C GLN A 132 -13.22 17.88 5.00
N GLU A 133 -14.19 18.77 4.86
CA GLU A 133 -15.53 18.42 4.40
C GLU A 133 -15.52 17.91 2.94
N GLY A 134 -14.71 18.49 2.07
CA GLY A 134 -14.54 18.00 0.70
C GLY A 134 -13.95 16.59 0.67
N ILE A 135 -12.97 16.27 1.53
CA ILE A 135 -12.41 14.93 1.72
C ILE A 135 -13.51 13.96 2.20
N TYR A 136 -14.28 14.35 3.20
CA TYR A 136 -15.38 13.56 3.72
C TYR A 136 -16.40 13.24 2.63
N GLN A 137 -16.87 14.25 1.88
CA GLN A 137 -17.85 14.04 0.81
C GLN A 137 -17.30 13.18 -0.34
N HIS A 138 -16.00 13.28 -0.65
CA HIS A 138 -15.35 12.40 -1.60
C HIS A 138 -15.45 10.93 -1.17
N TYR A 139 -15.03 10.61 0.06
CA TYR A 139 -15.07 9.23 0.55
C TYR A 139 -16.49 8.71 0.77
N LYS A 140 -17.42 9.58 1.20
CA LYS A 140 -18.85 9.26 1.24
C LYS A 140 -19.34 8.77 -0.11
N ALA A 141 -19.12 9.55 -1.18
CA ALA A 141 -19.54 9.17 -2.52
C ALA A 141 -18.93 7.85 -3.00
N VAL A 142 -17.66 7.58 -2.66
CA VAL A 142 -16.99 6.32 -2.98
C VAL A 142 -17.57 5.16 -2.18
N ALA A 143 -17.77 5.34 -0.86
CA ALA A 143 -18.33 4.32 0.03
C ALA A 143 -19.75 3.91 -0.35
N GLU A 144 -20.57 4.87 -0.81
CA GLU A 144 -21.93 4.62 -1.30
C GLU A 144 -21.95 3.90 -2.66
N ALA A 145 -20.84 3.95 -3.41
CA ALA A 145 -20.74 3.41 -4.77
C ALA A 145 -20.30 1.95 -4.86
N THR A 146 -19.83 1.34 -3.76
CA THR A 146 -19.30 -0.04 -3.73
C THR A 146 -19.62 -0.74 -2.41
N ASP A 147 -19.70 -2.06 -2.43
CA ASP A 147 -19.77 -2.89 -1.24
C ASP A 147 -18.38 -3.41 -0.80
N LEU A 148 -17.33 -3.20 -1.62
CA LEU A 148 -15.99 -3.60 -1.27
C LEU A 148 -15.45 -2.79 -0.08
N PRO A 149 -14.68 -3.42 0.82
CA PRO A 149 -13.98 -2.75 1.88
C PRO A 149 -13.03 -1.66 1.34
N ILE A 150 -13.02 -0.50 1.99
CA ILE A 150 -12.19 0.65 1.63
C ILE A 150 -11.13 0.88 2.71
N VAL A 151 -9.88 0.98 2.28
CA VAL A 151 -8.76 1.48 3.06
C VAL A 151 -8.50 2.93 2.64
N LEU A 152 -8.72 3.87 3.55
CA LEU A 152 -8.37 5.28 3.33
C LEU A 152 -6.85 5.39 3.16
N TYR A 153 -6.37 6.34 2.33
CA TYR A 153 -4.94 6.54 2.18
C TYR A 153 -4.56 8.02 2.32
N ASN A 154 -3.92 8.34 3.46
CA ASN A 154 -3.42 9.69 3.77
C ASN A 154 -1.91 9.78 3.53
N VAL A 155 -1.50 10.62 2.58
CA VAL A 155 -0.09 10.82 2.20
C VAL A 155 0.18 12.28 1.81
N PRO A 156 0.13 13.21 2.77
CA PRO A 156 0.17 14.66 2.51
C PRO A 156 1.42 15.11 1.77
N GLY A 157 2.55 14.44 1.93
CA GLY A 157 3.78 14.70 1.16
C GLY A 157 3.63 14.50 -0.36
N ARG A 158 2.59 13.78 -0.80
CA ARG A 158 2.29 13.56 -2.23
C ARG A 158 1.02 14.29 -2.67
N THR A 159 0.00 14.29 -1.84
CA THR A 159 -1.30 14.89 -2.19
C THR A 159 -1.34 16.40 -2.02
N GLY A 160 -0.47 16.94 -1.16
CA GLY A 160 -0.47 18.36 -0.78
C GLY A 160 -1.60 18.72 0.20
N VAL A 161 -2.35 17.74 0.72
CA VAL A 161 -3.40 17.92 1.72
C VAL A 161 -3.37 16.76 2.72
N ASN A 162 -3.54 17.09 4.01
CA ASN A 162 -3.63 16.10 5.09
C ASN A 162 -5.09 15.86 5.47
N MET A 163 -5.50 14.60 5.51
CA MET A 163 -6.75 14.18 6.15
C MET A 163 -6.51 14.10 7.65
N THR A 164 -7.25 14.90 8.45
CA THR A 164 -7.08 14.96 9.90
C THR A 164 -7.59 13.68 10.58
N ALA A 165 -7.17 13.48 11.85
CA ALA A 165 -7.72 12.41 12.69
C ALA A 165 -9.24 12.52 12.83
N GLU A 166 -9.78 13.71 13.02
CA GLU A 166 -11.22 13.97 13.13
C GLU A 166 -11.97 13.50 11.88
N THR A 167 -11.50 13.88 10.68
CA THR A 167 -12.12 13.46 9.40
C THR A 167 -12.03 11.93 9.21
N THR A 168 -10.88 11.34 9.53
CA THR A 168 -10.67 9.89 9.49
C THR A 168 -11.66 9.16 10.40
N LEU A 169 -11.77 9.59 11.66
CA LEU A 169 -12.64 8.98 12.65
C LEU A 169 -14.13 9.16 12.31
N ARG A 170 -14.51 10.30 11.74
CA ARG A 170 -15.88 10.54 11.25
C ARG A 170 -16.22 9.55 10.13
N LEU A 171 -15.34 9.40 9.13
CA LEU A 171 -15.52 8.43 8.04
C LEU A 171 -15.63 6.98 8.55
N ALA A 172 -14.76 6.61 9.50
CA ALA A 172 -14.76 5.27 10.11
C ALA A 172 -16.06 4.94 10.87
N ARG A 173 -16.73 5.94 11.44
CA ARG A 173 -18.00 5.76 12.16
C ARG A 173 -19.22 5.76 11.26
N ASP A 174 -19.18 6.58 10.19
CA ASP A 174 -20.34 6.83 9.34
C ASP A 174 -20.50 5.77 8.22
N PHE A 175 -19.42 5.04 7.86
CA PHE A 175 -19.44 4.07 6.75
C PHE A 175 -18.84 2.72 7.15
N GLU A 176 -19.69 1.69 7.17
CA GLU A 176 -19.29 0.33 7.57
C GLU A 176 -18.24 -0.30 6.65
N ASN A 177 -18.26 0.03 5.36
CA ASN A 177 -17.27 -0.47 4.40
C ASN A 177 -15.94 0.31 4.41
N ILE A 178 -15.79 1.38 5.20
CA ILE A 178 -14.50 2.02 5.47
C ILE A 178 -13.87 1.30 6.67
N VAL A 179 -12.89 0.41 6.38
CA VAL A 179 -12.39 -0.59 7.35
C VAL A 179 -11.03 -0.26 7.93
N ALA A 180 -10.25 0.58 7.27
CA ALA A 180 -8.90 0.90 7.71
C ALA A 180 -8.40 2.23 7.10
N ILE A 181 -7.28 2.70 7.63
CA ILE A 181 -6.46 3.75 7.02
C ILE A 181 -5.03 3.27 6.83
N LYS A 182 -4.47 3.49 5.63
CA LYS A 182 -3.03 3.55 5.40
C LYS A 182 -2.54 4.95 5.72
N GLU A 183 -1.80 5.08 6.80
CA GLU A 183 -1.31 6.39 7.26
C GLU A 183 0.17 6.56 6.89
N ALA A 184 0.44 7.56 6.06
CA ALA A 184 1.76 7.87 5.54
C ALA A 184 2.08 9.39 5.67
N SER A 185 1.51 10.05 6.68
CA SER A 185 1.79 11.47 6.96
C SER A 185 3.13 11.70 7.64
N GLY A 186 3.71 10.67 8.28
CA GLY A 186 4.86 10.81 9.17
C GLY A 186 4.53 11.46 10.53
N ASN A 187 3.28 11.84 10.77
CA ASN A 187 2.84 12.46 12.01
C ASN A 187 2.36 11.41 13.03
N ILE A 188 3.28 10.90 13.83
CA ILE A 188 3.01 9.85 14.83
C ILE A 188 1.94 10.31 15.83
N THR A 189 1.89 11.59 16.21
CA THR A 189 0.87 12.12 17.13
C THR A 189 -0.54 12.01 16.52
N GLN A 190 -0.70 12.32 15.23
CA GLN A 190 -1.98 12.14 14.54
C GLN A 190 -2.35 10.66 14.44
N MET A 191 -1.38 9.79 14.16
CA MET A 191 -1.60 8.35 14.08
C MET A 191 -2.04 7.76 15.42
N ASP A 192 -1.41 8.18 16.52
CA ASP A 192 -1.77 7.77 17.88
C ASP A 192 -3.18 8.26 18.27
N ASP A 193 -3.54 9.50 17.90
CA ASP A 193 -4.90 10.02 18.12
C ASP A 193 -5.95 9.19 17.37
N ILE A 194 -5.67 8.77 16.12
CA ILE A 194 -6.54 7.87 15.37
C ILE A 194 -6.64 6.52 16.08
N ILE A 195 -5.51 5.91 16.44
CA ILE A 195 -5.45 4.58 17.09
C ILE A 195 -6.25 4.59 18.39
N LYS A 196 -6.08 5.64 19.21
CA LYS A 196 -6.77 5.78 20.50
C LYS A 196 -8.29 5.88 20.35
N ASN A 197 -8.79 6.61 19.35
CA ASN A 197 -10.19 7.02 19.25
C ASN A 197 -10.99 6.28 18.17
N LYS A 198 -10.36 5.37 17.41
CA LYS A 198 -10.99 4.60 16.35
C LYS A 198 -12.05 3.62 16.85
N PRO A 199 -13.06 3.28 16.04
CA PRO A 199 -13.92 2.13 16.30
C PRO A 199 -13.09 0.83 16.43
N ALA A 200 -13.59 -0.14 17.19
CA ALA A 200 -12.90 -1.41 17.40
C ALA A 200 -12.66 -2.18 16.08
N ASP A 201 -13.55 -1.97 15.13
CA ASP A 201 -13.58 -2.58 13.81
C ASP A 201 -13.00 -1.68 12.69
N PHE A 202 -12.11 -0.77 13.05
CA PHE A 202 -11.33 0.05 12.11
C PHE A 202 -9.84 -0.12 12.41
N ASP A 203 -9.01 -0.35 11.40
CA ASP A 203 -7.59 -0.63 11.56
C ASP A 203 -6.71 0.54 11.06
N VAL A 204 -5.54 0.70 11.69
CA VAL A 204 -4.49 1.62 11.23
C VAL A 204 -3.33 0.81 10.69
N ILE A 205 -2.93 1.06 9.45
CA ILE A 205 -1.84 0.39 8.72
C ILE A 205 -0.77 1.43 8.43
N SER A 206 0.48 1.14 8.74
CA SER A 206 1.59 2.02 8.39
C SER A 206 1.75 2.13 6.87
N GLY A 207 1.99 3.35 6.38
CA GLY A 207 2.37 3.62 5.00
C GLY A 207 3.85 3.98 4.82
N ASP A 208 4.66 3.85 5.91
CA ASP A 208 6.06 4.23 5.96
C ASP A 208 6.86 3.15 6.70
N ASP A 209 7.83 2.55 5.98
CA ASP A 209 8.66 1.44 6.49
C ASP A 209 9.46 1.86 7.73
N GLY A 210 9.97 3.10 7.76
CA GLY A 210 10.84 3.60 8.82
C GLY A 210 10.12 3.80 10.16
N ILE A 211 8.81 4.04 10.16
CA ILE A 211 8.02 4.21 11.38
C ILE A 211 7.10 3.03 11.68
N THR A 212 7.15 1.97 10.88
CA THR A 212 6.27 0.80 11.05
C THR A 212 6.44 0.14 12.42
N PHE A 213 7.68 -0.12 12.85
CA PHE A 213 7.93 -0.74 14.15
C PHE A 213 7.36 0.09 15.32
N PRO A 214 7.71 1.38 15.50
CA PRO A 214 7.10 2.18 16.57
C PRO A 214 5.58 2.31 16.43
N LEU A 215 5.04 2.38 15.22
CA LEU A 215 3.59 2.52 15.05
C LEU A 215 2.84 1.23 15.45
N ILE A 216 3.41 0.05 15.25
CA ILE A 216 2.85 -1.21 15.74
C ILE A 216 2.84 -1.21 17.28
N THR A 217 3.85 -0.67 17.96
CA THR A 217 3.84 -0.55 19.42
C THR A 217 2.74 0.36 19.97
N LEU A 218 2.24 1.29 19.16
CA LEU A 218 1.08 2.14 19.46
C LEU A 218 -0.26 1.47 19.13
N GLY A 219 -0.27 0.38 18.35
CA GLY A 219 -1.48 -0.37 18.03
C GLY A 219 -1.85 -0.44 16.55
N ALA A 220 -0.95 -0.07 15.64
CA ALA A 220 -1.14 -0.38 14.20
C ALA A 220 -1.07 -1.88 13.96
N VAL A 221 -1.81 -2.35 12.94
CA VAL A 221 -1.95 -3.78 12.66
C VAL A 221 -0.97 -4.30 11.60
N GLY A 222 -0.14 -3.43 11.04
CA GLY A 222 0.81 -3.82 10.00
C GLY A 222 1.28 -2.65 9.14
N VAL A 223 1.72 -2.97 7.94
CA VAL A 223 2.30 -2.02 6.98
C VAL A 223 1.93 -2.35 5.54
N ILE A 224 1.83 -1.33 4.69
CA ILE A 224 1.89 -1.47 3.23
C ILE A 224 3.25 -0.95 2.80
N SER A 225 4.19 -1.86 2.67
CA SER A 225 5.63 -1.65 2.61
C SER A 225 6.14 -1.35 1.20
N VAL A 226 7.19 -0.53 1.11
CA VAL A 226 8.01 -0.35 -0.11
C VAL A 226 9.21 -1.30 -0.07
N ILE A 227 9.95 -1.37 1.04
CA ILE A 227 11.13 -2.24 1.18
C ILE A 227 10.77 -3.72 1.06
N GLY A 228 9.54 -4.10 1.41
CA GLY A 228 9.02 -5.45 1.25
C GLY A 228 9.04 -5.98 -0.19
N ASN A 229 9.14 -5.12 -1.22
CA ASN A 229 9.37 -5.59 -2.58
C ASN A 229 10.70 -6.36 -2.71
N ALA A 230 11.76 -5.90 -2.03
CA ALA A 230 13.09 -6.48 -2.07
C ALA A 230 13.37 -7.47 -0.91
N PHE A 231 12.82 -7.20 0.29
CA PHE A 231 13.05 -7.98 1.50
C PHE A 231 11.76 -8.48 2.15
N PRO A 232 10.92 -9.23 1.43
CA PRO A 232 9.64 -9.67 1.97
C PRO A 232 9.77 -10.55 3.21
N ARG A 233 10.74 -11.48 3.25
CA ARG A 233 10.94 -12.41 4.37
C ARG A 233 11.32 -11.70 5.66
N GLU A 234 12.31 -10.82 5.57
CA GLU A 234 12.84 -10.13 6.74
C GLU A 234 11.82 -9.13 7.28
N PHE A 235 11.18 -8.37 6.38
CA PHE A 235 10.25 -7.33 6.80
C PHE A 235 8.91 -7.91 7.29
N SER A 236 8.41 -8.99 6.69
CA SER A 236 7.30 -9.77 7.24
C SER A 236 7.61 -10.32 8.62
N ARG A 237 8.84 -10.85 8.81
CA ARG A 237 9.28 -11.37 10.12
C ARG A 237 9.32 -10.25 11.17
N MET A 238 9.91 -9.11 10.83
CA MET A 238 9.93 -7.93 11.72
C MET A 238 8.51 -7.53 12.15
N THR A 239 7.62 -7.40 11.18
CA THR A 239 6.22 -7.01 11.42
C THR A 239 5.49 -8.00 12.32
N ARG A 240 5.63 -9.31 12.06
CA ARG A 240 4.98 -10.36 12.87
C ARG A 240 5.53 -10.41 14.31
N LEU A 241 6.85 -10.30 14.49
CA LEU A 241 7.47 -10.24 15.83
C LEU A 241 6.94 -9.02 16.61
N ALA A 242 6.85 -7.86 15.97
CA ALA A 242 6.32 -6.66 16.60
C ALA A 242 4.84 -6.85 17.01
N LEU A 243 4.01 -7.43 16.14
CA LEU A 243 2.60 -7.72 16.43
C LEU A 243 2.41 -8.75 17.55
N GLN A 244 3.37 -9.65 17.72
CA GLN A 244 3.38 -10.65 18.81
C GLN A 244 3.94 -10.11 20.13
N GLY A 245 4.43 -8.86 20.17
CA GLY A 245 5.04 -8.24 21.33
C GLY A 245 6.52 -8.57 21.53
N ASP A 246 7.14 -9.30 20.60
CA ASP A 246 8.59 -9.56 20.63
C ASP A 246 9.38 -8.37 20.06
N TYR A 247 9.30 -7.27 20.77
CA TYR A 247 9.90 -6.00 20.33
C TYR A 247 11.42 -6.06 20.24
N LYS A 248 12.08 -6.89 21.06
CA LYS A 248 13.54 -7.01 21.06
C LYS A 248 14.05 -7.56 19.72
N HIS A 249 13.47 -8.64 19.23
CA HIS A 249 13.89 -9.24 17.96
C HIS A 249 13.39 -8.43 16.76
N ALA A 250 12.17 -7.84 16.84
CA ALA A 250 11.66 -6.95 15.81
C ALA A 250 12.56 -5.73 15.61
N LEU A 251 13.00 -5.08 16.71
CA LEU A 251 13.91 -3.93 16.68
C LEU A 251 15.27 -4.27 16.05
N THR A 252 15.78 -5.46 16.34
CA THR A 252 17.03 -5.93 15.73
C THR A 252 16.94 -6.01 14.20
N ILE A 253 15.79 -6.45 13.66
CA ILE A 253 15.57 -6.49 12.22
C ILE A 253 15.33 -5.07 11.68
N HIS A 254 14.52 -4.25 12.35
CA HIS A 254 14.28 -2.86 11.98
C HIS A 254 15.58 -2.08 11.78
N HIS A 255 16.51 -2.17 12.73
CA HIS A 255 17.80 -1.46 12.68
C HIS A 255 18.67 -1.88 11.51
N LYS A 256 18.56 -3.11 11.00
CA LYS A 256 19.29 -3.54 9.78
C LYS A 256 18.89 -2.75 8.54
N PHE A 257 17.67 -2.24 8.50
CA PHE A 257 17.13 -1.56 7.33
C PHE A 257 17.08 -0.02 7.46
N THR A 258 17.48 0.52 8.61
CA THR A 258 17.33 1.97 8.91
C THR A 258 17.93 2.86 7.82
N GLU A 259 19.12 2.51 7.33
CA GLU A 259 19.77 3.28 6.26
C GLU A 259 19.04 3.15 4.92
N LEU A 260 18.53 1.95 4.59
CA LEU A 260 17.78 1.69 3.37
C LEU A 260 16.43 2.43 3.36
N PHE A 261 15.75 2.57 4.50
CA PHE A 261 14.51 3.33 4.56
C PHE A 261 14.67 4.75 4.02
N SER A 262 15.78 5.42 4.37
CA SER A 262 16.08 6.75 3.84
C SER A 262 16.48 6.71 2.37
N LEU A 263 17.38 5.79 1.98
CA LEU A 263 17.91 5.69 0.62
C LEU A 263 16.82 5.38 -0.42
N LEU A 264 15.78 4.62 -0.05
CA LEU A 264 14.65 4.30 -0.92
C LEU A 264 13.88 5.53 -1.40
N PHE A 265 13.94 6.64 -0.67
CA PHE A 265 13.14 7.84 -0.95
C PHE A 265 13.95 9.08 -1.35
N VAL A 266 15.29 9.04 -1.26
CA VAL A 266 16.17 10.19 -1.58
C VAL A 266 15.93 10.74 -2.98
N ASP A 267 15.77 9.87 -3.97
CA ASP A 267 15.50 10.26 -5.37
C ASP A 267 14.03 9.95 -5.75
N GLY A 268 13.18 9.74 -4.75
CA GLY A 268 11.77 9.45 -4.92
C GLY A 268 11.44 7.95 -5.00
N ASN A 269 10.18 7.62 -4.70
CA ASN A 269 9.64 6.27 -4.80
C ASN A 269 8.79 6.18 -6.08
N PRO A 270 9.00 5.15 -6.95
CA PRO A 270 9.70 3.88 -6.71
C PRO A 270 11.16 3.81 -7.19
N ALA A 271 11.83 4.91 -7.52
CA ALA A 271 13.17 4.87 -8.08
C ALA A 271 14.16 4.06 -7.21
N GLY A 272 14.16 4.29 -5.90
CA GLY A 272 15.04 3.57 -4.97
C GLY A 272 14.77 2.07 -4.93
N VAL A 273 13.53 1.65 -4.79
CA VAL A 273 13.20 0.21 -4.71
C VAL A 273 13.42 -0.52 -6.03
N LYS A 274 13.22 0.15 -7.18
CA LYS A 274 13.55 -0.43 -8.48
C LYS A 274 15.05 -0.60 -8.68
N ALA A 275 15.85 0.39 -8.27
CA ALA A 275 17.31 0.27 -8.27
C ALA A 275 17.78 -0.93 -7.42
N MET A 276 17.19 -1.12 -6.24
CA MET A 276 17.50 -2.24 -5.35
C MET A 276 17.13 -3.59 -5.99
N LEU A 277 15.93 -3.73 -6.56
CA LEU A 277 15.51 -4.95 -7.25
C LEU A 277 16.36 -5.25 -8.51
N ASN A 278 16.86 -4.20 -9.18
CA ASN A 278 17.80 -4.34 -10.28
C ASN A 278 19.16 -4.89 -9.82
N MET A 279 19.71 -4.36 -8.72
CA MET A 279 20.95 -4.90 -8.12
C MET A 279 20.81 -6.37 -7.72
N MET A 280 19.60 -6.80 -7.34
CA MET A 280 19.28 -8.20 -7.04
C MET A 280 19.01 -9.04 -8.30
N GLY A 281 19.15 -8.47 -9.50
CA GLY A 281 18.94 -9.19 -10.78
C GLY A 281 17.49 -9.57 -11.06
N MET A 282 16.51 -8.91 -10.43
CA MET A 282 15.10 -9.28 -10.54
C MET A 282 14.35 -8.54 -11.66
N ILE A 283 14.74 -7.29 -11.95
CA ILE A 283 14.09 -6.41 -12.94
C ILE A 283 15.12 -5.50 -13.63
N GLU A 284 14.73 -4.90 -14.75
CA GLU A 284 15.45 -3.76 -15.34
C GLU A 284 15.25 -2.48 -14.49
N ASN A 285 16.30 -1.64 -14.38
CA ASN A 285 16.23 -0.36 -13.65
C ASN A 285 15.54 0.71 -14.52
N LYS A 286 14.29 0.45 -14.89
CA LYS A 286 13.50 1.29 -15.80
C LYS A 286 12.30 1.88 -15.10
N LEU A 287 12.11 3.19 -15.29
CA LEU A 287 10.92 3.95 -14.88
C LEU A 287 10.33 4.64 -16.10
N ARG A 288 9.07 5.05 -16.01
CA ARG A 288 8.42 5.91 -17.00
C ARG A 288 8.44 7.37 -16.56
N LEU A 289 8.70 8.27 -17.50
CA LEU A 289 8.60 9.71 -17.23
C LEU A 289 7.24 10.08 -16.63
N PRO A 290 7.20 11.01 -15.68
CA PRO A 290 8.28 11.92 -15.26
C PRO A 290 9.29 11.33 -14.28
N LEU A 291 9.15 10.07 -13.87
CA LEU A 291 10.09 9.41 -12.99
C LEU A 291 11.31 8.89 -13.77
N VAL A 292 12.46 8.95 -13.11
CA VAL A 292 13.75 8.53 -13.65
C VAL A 292 14.48 7.63 -12.64
N PRO A 293 15.43 6.80 -13.06
CA PRO A 293 16.28 6.03 -12.14
C PRO A 293 16.99 6.92 -11.10
N THR A 294 17.37 6.32 -9.99
CA THR A 294 18.16 7.01 -8.95
C THR A 294 19.48 7.56 -9.51
N ARG A 295 20.00 8.64 -8.90
CA ARG A 295 21.33 9.13 -9.17
C ARG A 295 22.37 8.04 -8.90
N ILE A 296 23.47 8.07 -9.67
CA ILE A 296 24.56 7.08 -9.51
C ILE A 296 25.08 7.04 -8.08
N THR A 297 25.19 8.19 -7.42
CA THR A 297 25.67 8.29 -6.03
C THR A 297 24.72 7.60 -5.04
N THR A 298 23.41 7.66 -5.27
CA THR A 298 22.41 6.95 -4.46
C THR A 298 22.47 5.44 -4.73
N TYR A 299 22.61 5.07 -6.01
CA TYR A 299 22.75 3.68 -6.44
C TYR A 299 23.97 3.01 -5.78
N GLU A 300 25.14 3.67 -5.82
CA GLU A 300 26.37 3.16 -5.20
C GLU A 300 26.26 3.03 -3.68
N LYS A 301 25.65 4.01 -3.00
CA LYS A 301 25.39 3.90 -1.56
C LYS A 301 24.48 2.72 -1.22
N MET A 302 23.41 2.52 -1.98
CA MET A 302 22.53 1.35 -1.79
C MET A 302 23.31 0.04 -1.97
N ARG A 303 24.17 -0.07 -2.98
CA ARG A 303 24.99 -1.25 -3.22
C ARG A 303 25.88 -1.57 -2.01
N ILE A 304 26.57 -0.57 -1.45
CA ILE A 304 27.41 -0.74 -0.25
C ILE A 304 26.59 -1.28 0.91
N VAL A 305 25.36 -0.77 1.13
CA VAL A 305 24.50 -1.23 2.19
C VAL A 305 24.03 -2.67 1.93
N LEU A 306 23.64 -3.00 0.70
CA LEU A 306 23.25 -4.37 0.32
C LEU A 306 24.38 -5.37 0.52
N ASP A 307 25.60 -5.02 0.13
CA ASP A 307 26.80 -5.85 0.36
C ASP A 307 27.01 -6.12 1.86
N SER A 308 26.81 -5.10 2.72
CA SER A 308 26.92 -5.23 4.17
C SER A 308 25.86 -6.17 4.79
N LEU A 309 24.72 -6.29 4.12
CA LEU A 309 23.64 -7.21 4.50
C LEU A 309 23.82 -8.62 3.93
N ASN A 310 24.94 -8.91 3.24
CA ASN A 310 25.22 -10.16 2.53
C ASN A 310 24.15 -10.52 1.47
N VAL A 311 23.52 -9.52 0.88
CA VAL A 311 22.65 -9.70 -0.26
C VAL A 311 23.51 -9.87 -1.51
N LYS A 312 23.38 -11.01 -2.19
CA LYS A 312 24.08 -11.23 -3.46
C LYS A 312 23.45 -10.32 -4.53
N CYS A 313 24.25 -9.38 -4.99
CA CYS A 313 23.92 -8.51 -6.12
C CYS A 313 24.43 -9.10 -7.44
#